data_9d3074e07c1d895024b0493329f58042
#
_entry.id   9d3074e07c1d895024b0493329f58042
#
_cell.length_a   1.000
_cell.length_b   1.000
_cell.length_c   1.000
_cell.angle_alpha   90.00
_cell.angle_beta   90.00
_cell.angle_gamma   90.00
#
_symmetry.space_group_name_H-M   'P 1'
#
loop_
_entity.id
_entity.type
_entity.pdbx_description
1 polymer ?
#
loop_
_entity_poly.entity_id
_entity_poly.type
_entity_poly.pdbx_seq_one_letter_code
_entity_poly.pdbx_strand_id
1 'polypeptide(L)'
;MIYDLLGIGIGPFNLSVAALMSKVDKSSLFLERKSEFGWYPGMLLPNTYLQISFLKDLVTAADPTSPYSFLSYIIQKGRFYRFINAEYSFIERKEFADYLSWVATNLSNLKFNQNIEKIELTDRAFTVHSQNQTYLAKNLVIGTGITPNTPDFLKHLPTEKCFHSNEYMMRRQDFSGKRIVVIGGGQSGIEILLDIVKSCPSVESVVLFTRRNSLEVLDDSPFINEFFSPDYAHYFYKLDSLQKKKIVDQQKFASDGVSRNSLIELVQL
;
A
#
# COMPACT_ATOMS: atom_id res chain seq x y z
N MET A 1 -22.91 -13.49 -18.83
CA MET A 1 -22.54 -14.17 -17.57
C MET A 1 -22.73 -13.17 -16.43
N ILE A 2 -23.32 -13.57 -15.32
CA ILE A 2 -23.43 -12.74 -14.11
C ILE A 2 -22.45 -13.31 -13.08
N TYR A 3 -21.48 -12.50 -12.66
CA TYR A 3 -20.51 -12.89 -11.64
C TYR A 3 -21.15 -12.88 -10.24
N ASP A 4 -20.76 -13.81 -9.39
CA ASP A 4 -21.17 -13.76 -7.97
C ASP A 4 -20.49 -12.60 -7.24
N LEU A 5 -19.24 -12.28 -7.61
CA LEU A 5 -18.47 -11.15 -7.06
C LEU A 5 -17.68 -10.45 -8.16
N LEU A 6 -17.77 -9.12 -8.21
CA LEU A 6 -16.93 -8.28 -9.05
C LEU A 6 -16.14 -7.30 -8.20
N GLY A 7 -14.83 -7.28 -8.35
CA GLY A 7 -13.93 -6.33 -7.70
C GLY A 7 -13.55 -5.18 -8.62
N ILE A 8 -13.52 -3.95 -8.11
CA ILE A 8 -13.05 -2.76 -8.84
C ILE A 8 -11.78 -2.24 -8.19
N GLY A 9 -10.70 -2.21 -8.97
CA GLY A 9 -9.33 -2.00 -8.51
C GLY A 9 -8.66 -3.29 -8.07
N ILE A 10 -7.38 -3.48 -8.42
CA ILE A 10 -6.54 -4.61 -7.99
C ILE A 10 -5.38 -4.05 -7.16
N GLY A 11 -5.72 -3.50 -5.99
CA GLY A 11 -4.76 -3.22 -4.92
C GLY A 11 -4.62 -4.44 -3.99
N PRO A 12 -3.74 -4.39 -2.96
CA PRO A 12 -3.52 -5.52 -2.05
C PRO A 12 -4.81 -6.07 -1.42
N PHE A 13 -5.77 -5.22 -1.05
CA PHE A 13 -7.04 -5.68 -0.46
C PHE A 13 -7.85 -6.54 -1.44
N ASN A 14 -8.09 -6.06 -2.65
CA ASN A 14 -8.82 -6.83 -3.65
C ASN A 14 -8.02 -8.02 -4.18
N LEU A 15 -6.69 -7.95 -4.21
CA LEU A 15 -5.83 -9.07 -4.55
C LEU A 15 -5.96 -10.20 -3.50
N SER A 16 -6.07 -9.85 -2.21
CA SER A 16 -6.37 -10.80 -1.13
C SER A 16 -7.72 -11.49 -1.35
N VAL A 17 -8.76 -10.73 -1.61
CA VAL A 17 -10.10 -11.28 -1.90
C VAL A 17 -10.05 -12.16 -3.15
N ALA A 18 -9.35 -11.74 -4.21
CA ALA A 18 -9.22 -12.52 -5.44
C ALA A 18 -8.52 -13.88 -5.21
N ALA A 19 -7.45 -13.88 -4.40
CA ALA A 19 -6.72 -15.09 -4.04
C ALA A 19 -7.56 -16.05 -3.20
N LEU A 20 -8.33 -15.55 -2.24
CA LEU A 20 -9.25 -16.36 -1.44
C LEU A 20 -10.41 -16.88 -2.27
N MET A 21 -10.99 -16.06 -3.15
CA MET A 21 -12.08 -16.45 -4.04
C MET A 21 -11.67 -17.50 -5.08
N SER A 22 -10.39 -17.64 -5.41
CA SER A 22 -9.91 -18.64 -6.38
C SER A 22 -10.14 -20.09 -5.93
N LYS A 23 -10.37 -20.32 -4.63
CA LYS A 23 -10.68 -21.64 -4.04
C LYS A 23 -12.17 -21.86 -3.77
N VAL A 24 -13.00 -20.85 -3.99
CA VAL A 24 -14.44 -20.93 -3.72
C VAL A 24 -15.18 -21.26 -5.01
N ASP A 25 -16.17 -22.16 -4.94
CA ASP A 25 -17.05 -22.47 -6.07
C ASP A 25 -18.05 -21.33 -6.31
N LYS A 26 -17.54 -20.18 -6.66
CA LYS A 26 -18.25 -18.94 -7.01
C LYS A 26 -17.49 -18.20 -8.10
N SER A 27 -18.22 -17.65 -9.04
CA SER A 27 -17.63 -16.85 -10.11
C SER A 27 -17.18 -15.49 -9.60
N SER A 28 -15.90 -15.15 -9.78
CA SER A 28 -15.37 -13.83 -9.42
C SER A 28 -14.49 -13.27 -10.52
N LEU A 29 -14.47 -11.93 -10.62
CA LEU A 29 -13.60 -11.19 -11.54
C LEU A 29 -13.20 -9.88 -10.89
N PHE A 30 -11.93 -9.51 -11.04
CA PHE A 30 -11.39 -8.25 -10.52
C PHE A 30 -10.84 -7.41 -11.68
N LEU A 31 -11.21 -6.13 -11.71
CA LEU A 31 -10.94 -5.21 -12.82
C LEU A 31 -9.99 -4.10 -12.37
N GLU A 32 -8.93 -3.87 -13.14
CA GLU A 32 -7.94 -2.83 -12.90
C GLU A 32 -7.75 -1.96 -14.14
N ARG A 33 -7.71 -0.64 -13.97
CA ARG A 33 -7.46 0.32 -15.07
C ARG A 33 -6.03 0.29 -15.60
N LYS A 34 -5.05 -0.03 -14.75
CA LYS A 34 -3.64 -0.16 -15.14
C LYS A 34 -3.43 -1.37 -16.05
N SER A 35 -2.34 -1.37 -16.79
CA SER A 35 -1.94 -2.49 -17.66
C SER A 35 -1.42 -3.70 -16.90
N GLU A 36 -0.95 -3.49 -15.66
CA GLU A 36 -0.37 -4.55 -14.82
C GLU A 36 -0.52 -4.21 -13.34
N PHE A 37 -0.26 -5.19 -12.48
CA PHE A 37 -0.23 -4.99 -11.04
C PHE A 37 0.98 -4.13 -10.65
N GLY A 38 0.76 -3.21 -9.71
CA GLY A 38 1.83 -2.41 -9.11
C GLY A 38 1.42 -1.86 -7.75
N TRP A 39 2.24 -2.16 -6.74
CA TRP A 39 2.04 -1.68 -5.38
C TRP A 39 3.04 -0.57 -5.06
N TYR A 40 2.57 0.67 -4.99
CA TYR A 40 3.33 1.89 -4.67
C TYR A 40 4.70 2.00 -5.36
N PRO A 41 4.80 1.82 -6.69
CA PRO A 41 6.08 1.76 -7.39
C PRO A 41 6.96 3.01 -7.18
N GLY A 42 6.35 4.17 -6.95
CA GLY A 42 7.07 5.41 -6.64
C GLY A 42 7.66 5.48 -5.23
N MET A 43 7.36 4.52 -4.35
CA MET A 43 7.83 4.47 -2.95
C MET A 43 8.58 3.18 -2.61
N LEU A 44 9.04 2.42 -3.60
CA LEU A 44 9.90 1.25 -3.42
C LEU A 44 11.37 1.67 -3.36
N LEU A 45 11.71 2.52 -2.40
CA LEU A 45 13.08 2.97 -2.19
C LEU A 45 13.94 1.80 -1.68
N PRO A 46 15.25 1.79 -1.99
CA PRO A 46 16.19 0.82 -1.42
C PRO A 46 16.20 0.90 0.11
N ASN A 47 16.42 -0.24 0.76
CA ASN A 47 16.51 -0.33 2.23
C ASN A 47 15.28 0.17 2.98
N THR A 48 14.11 0.12 2.36
CA THR A 48 12.84 0.39 3.04
C THR A 48 12.12 -0.92 3.37
N TYR A 49 11.58 -1.02 4.59
CA TYR A 49 11.05 -2.25 5.14
C TYR A 49 9.55 -2.13 5.42
N LEU A 50 8.87 -3.28 5.48
CA LEU A 50 7.52 -3.34 6.04
C LEU A 50 7.57 -2.97 7.53
N GLN A 51 6.51 -2.35 8.01
CA GLN A 51 6.32 -2.03 9.43
C GLN A 51 5.52 -3.11 10.17
N ILE A 52 5.17 -4.18 9.48
CA ILE A 52 4.38 -5.31 10.00
C ILE A 52 5.03 -6.63 9.60
N SER A 53 4.69 -7.71 10.31
CA SER A 53 5.14 -9.06 9.98
C SER A 53 4.71 -9.46 8.56
N PHE A 54 5.60 -10.11 7.82
CA PHE A 54 5.30 -10.72 6.51
C PHE A 54 4.23 -11.82 6.57
N LEU A 55 3.93 -12.37 7.76
CA LEU A 55 2.84 -13.31 7.98
C LEU A 55 1.45 -12.64 7.94
N LYS A 56 1.38 -11.31 8.02
CA LYS A 56 0.17 -10.54 7.69
C LYS A 56 0.09 -10.31 6.17
N ASP A 57 0.28 -11.38 5.41
CA ASP A 57 0.19 -11.42 3.96
C ASP A 57 -1.27 -11.41 3.45
N LEU A 58 -1.45 -11.70 2.17
CA LEU A 58 -2.79 -11.63 1.54
C LEU A 58 -3.79 -12.66 2.07
N VAL A 59 -3.33 -13.81 2.57
CA VAL A 59 -4.21 -14.98 2.75
C VAL A 59 -4.00 -15.75 4.06
N THR A 60 -2.80 -15.72 4.63
CA THR A 60 -2.41 -16.64 5.73
C THR A 60 -3.34 -16.53 6.95
N ALA A 61 -3.80 -15.32 7.29
CA ALA A 61 -4.70 -15.13 8.43
C ALA A 61 -6.09 -15.74 8.23
N ALA A 62 -6.54 -15.89 6.98
CA ALA A 62 -7.84 -16.45 6.64
C ALA A 62 -7.76 -17.90 6.15
N ASP A 63 -6.71 -18.24 5.41
CA ASP A 63 -6.43 -19.58 4.88
C ASP A 63 -4.92 -19.86 4.93
N PRO A 64 -4.39 -20.40 6.04
CA PRO A 64 -2.96 -20.69 6.19
C PRO A 64 -2.45 -21.79 5.22
N THR A 65 -3.35 -22.52 4.57
CA THR A 65 -3.03 -23.54 3.57
C THR A 65 -3.03 -23.00 2.13
N SER A 66 -3.24 -21.71 1.95
CA SER A 66 -3.32 -21.10 0.62
C SER A 66 -1.99 -21.21 -0.15
N PRO A 67 -2.01 -21.59 -1.44
CA PRO A 67 -0.82 -21.58 -2.29
C PRO A 67 -0.33 -20.14 -2.59
N TYR A 68 -1.09 -19.13 -2.22
CA TYR A 68 -0.79 -17.72 -2.43
C TYR A 68 -0.21 -17.01 -1.19
N SER A 69 0.20 -17.77 -0.15
CA SER A 69 0.86 -17.19 1.03
C SER A 69 2.28 -16.70 0.70
N PHE A 70 2.80 -15.78 1.52
CA PHE A 70 4.18 -15.31 1.38
C PHE A 70 5.18 -16.46 1.52
N LEU A 71 4.94 -17.40 2.43
CA LEU A 71 5.81 -18.59 2.57
C LEU A 71 5.77 -19.47 1.33
N SER A 72 4.60 -19.66 0.70
CA SER A 72 4.48 -20.38 -0.58
C SER A 72 5.30 -19.72 -1.68
N TYR A 73 5.29 -18.37 -1.76
CA TYR A 73 6.13 -17.60 -2.67
C TYR A 73 7.63 -17.87 -2.42
N ILE A 74 8.09 -17.78 -1.17
CA ILE A 74 9.50 -18.03 -0.82
C ILE A 74 9.93 -19.47 -1.14
N ILE A 75 9.06 -20.47 -0.91
CA ILE A 75 9.30 -21.87 -1.27
C ILE A 75 9.43 -21.99 -2.80
N GLN A 76 8.52 -21.41 -3.56
CA GLN A 76 8.54 -21.48 -5.02
C GLN A 76 9.78 -20.80 -5.63
N LYS A 77 10.30 -19.74 -4.96
CA LYS A 77 11.59 -19.12 -5.32
C LYS A 77 12.83 -19.93 -4.91
N GLY A 78 12.66 -21.08 -4.27
CA GLY A 78 13.76 -21.93 -3.83
C GLY A 78 14.60 -21.33 -2.69
N ARG A 79 14.04 -20.40 -1.90
CA ARG A 79 14.78 -19.61 -0.89
C ARG A 79 14.38 -19.91 0.55
N PHE A 80 13.55 -20.92 0.80
CA PHE A 80 12.92 -21.15 2.10
C PHE A 80 13.93 -21.25 3.25
N TYR A 81 14.91 -22.17 3.18
CA TYR A 81 15.89 -22.33 4.25
C TYR A 81 16.79 -21.10 4.45
N ARG A 82 17.18 -20.45 3.34
CA ARG A 82 17.95 -19.20 3.41
C ARG A 82 17.14 -18.09 4.09
N PHE A 83 15.85 -18.02 3.79
CA PHE A 83 14.96 -17.03 4.37
C PHE A 83 14.79 -17.24 5.88
N ILE A 84 14.54 -18.48 6.33
CA ILE A 84 14.41 -18.80 7.75
C ILE A 84 15.73 -18.54 8.51
N ASN A 85 16.86 -18.97 7.96
CA ASN A 85 18.16 -18.81 8.61
C ASN A 85 18.60 -17.34 8.70
N ALA A 86 18.00 -16.44 7.93
CA ALA A 86 18.27 -15.01 7.99
C ALA A 86 17.53 -14.29 9.12
N GLU A 87 16.57 -14.97 9.80
CA GLU A 87 15.84 -14.47 10.97
C GLU A 87 15.26 -13.06 10.78
N TYR A 88 14.67 -12.77 9.59
CA TYR A 88 14.12 -11.46 9.30
C TYR A 88 12.98 -11.08 10.25
N SER A 89 13.16 -10.02 11.03
CA SER A 89 12.07 -9.37 11.77
C SER A 89 11.10 -8.66 10.82
N PHE A 90 11.64 -7.99 9.80
CA PHE A 90 10.90 -7.31 8.75
C PHE A 90 11.56 -7.58 7.40
N ILE A 91 10.75 -7.63 6.34
CA ILE A 91 11.25 -7.78 4.96
C ILE A 91 11.22 -6.44 4.23
N GLU A 92 12.05 -6.32 3.20
CA GLU A 92 12.02 -5.14 2.33
C GLU A 92 10.66 -4.99 1.64
N ARG A 93 10.21 -3.75 1.46
CA ARG A 93 8.99 -3.46 0.69
C ARG A 93 9.06 -4.00 -0.73
N LYS A 94 10.24 -3.97 -1.34
CA LYS A 94 10.45 -4.53 -2.67
C LYS A 94 10.17 -6.04 -2.70
N GLU A 95 10.65 -6.81 -1.74
CA GLU A 95 10.36 -8.26 -1.65
C GLU A 95 8.86 -8.52 -1.51
N PHE A 96 8.17 -7.69 -0.71
CA PHE A 96 6.72 -7.83 -0.57
C PHE A 96 5.97 -7.41 -1.85
N ALA A 97 6.42 -6.38 -2.56
CA ALA A 97 5.87 -5.99 -3.85
C ALA A 97 6.06 -7.09 -4.91
N ASP A 98 7.22 -7.74 -4.93
CA ASP A 98 7.52 -8.88 -5.80
C ASP A 98 6.59 -10.09 -5.47
N TYR A 99 6.32 -10.34 -4.19
CA TYR A 99 5.33 -11.32 -3.75
C TYR A 99 3.92 -10.99 -4.25
N LEU A 100 3.46 -9.77 -4.07
CA LEU A 100 2.14 -9.34 -4.53
C LEU A 100 2.00 -9.48 -6.05
N SER A 101 3.03 -9.09 -6.80
CA SER A 101 3.08 -9.23 -8.25
C SER A 101 3.06 -10.70 -8.68
N TRP A 102 3.77 -11.56 -7.94
CA TRP A 102 3.74 -13.00 -8.16
C TRP A 102 2.32 -13.58 -7.95
N VAL A 103 1.61 -13.18 -6.89
CA VAL A 103 0.21 -13.59 -6.69
C VAL A 103 -0.65 -13.12 -7.85
N ALA A 104 -0.55 -11.84 -8.25
CA ALA A 104 -1.32 -11.30 -9.35
C ALA A 104 -1.10 -12.03 -10.68
N THR A 105 0.13 -12.49 -10.93
CA THR A 105 0.47 -13.23 -12.18
C THR A 105 -0.08 -14.66 -12.19
N ASN A 106 -0.32 -15.24 -11.01
CA ASN A 106 -0.79 -16.62 -10.88
C ASN A 106 -2.31 -16.75 -10.69
N LEU A 107 -3.04 -15.63 -10.63
CA LEU A 107 -4.50 -15.61 -10.53
C LEU A 107 -5.16 -15.44 -11.90
N SER A 108 -6.16 -16.27 -12.20
CA SER A 108 -6.93 -16.23 -13.45
C SER A 108 -8.16 -15.33 -13.44
N ASN A 109 -8.56 -14.86 -12.26
CA ASN A 109 -9.75 -14.02 -12.04
C ASN A 109 -9.43 -12.51 -12.01
N LEU A 110 -8.31 -12.09 -12.59
CA LEU A 110 -7.89 -10.70 -12.72
C LEU A 110 -7.95 -10.24 -14.18
N LYS A 111 -8.37 -9.00 -14.41
CA LYS A 111 -8.38 -8.38 -15.73
C LYS A 111 -7.89 -6.94 -15.66
N PHE A 112 -6.80 -6.66 -16.35
CA PHE A 112 -6.16 -5.36 -16.45
C PHE A 112 -6.67 -4.56 -17.66
N ASN A 113 -6.31 -3.28 -17.78
CA ASN A 113 -6.76 -2.37 -18.83
C ASN A 113 -8.30 -2.21 -18.84
N GLN A 114 -8.93 -2.20 -17.66
CA GLN A 114 -10.36 -2.05 -17.47
C GLN A 114 -10.65 -0.77 -16.67
N ASN A 115 -10.76 0.35 -17.34
CA ASN A 115 -11.18 1.59 -16.70
C ASN A 115 -12.71 1.59 -16.53
N ILE A 116 -13.16 1.60 -15.27
CA ILE A 116 -14.59 1.62 -14.95
C ILE A 116 -15.08 3.07 -14.96
N GLU A 117 -16.13 3.34 -15.73
CA GLU A 117 -16.69 4.66 -15.93
C GLU A 117 -18.02 4.84 -15.19
N LYS A 118 -18.81 3.77 -15.10
CA LYS A 118 -20.15 3.83 -14.49
C LYS A 118 -20.52 2.54 -13.82
N ILE A 119 -21.26 2.65 -12.71
CA ILE A 119 -21.89 1.53 -12.00
C ILE A 119 -23.37 1.87 -11.85
N GLU A 120 -24.24 0.93 -12.20
CA GLU A 120 -25.67 1.04 -12.05
C GLU A 120 -26.18 -0.17 -11.23
N LEU A 121 -27.10 0.08 -10.32
CA LEU A 121 -27.80 -0.96 -9.60
C LEU A 121 -29.19 -1.12 -10.23
N THR A 122 -29.47 -2.34 -10.68
CA THR A 122 -30.80 -2.77 -11.07
C THR A 122 -31.43 -3.59 -9.95
N ASP A 123 -32.70 -3.98 -10.09
CA ASP A 123 -33.41 -4.74 -9.04
C ASP A 123 -32.74 -6.07 -8.63
N ARG A 124 -31.83 -6.59 -9.44
CA ARG A 124 -31.24 -7.92 -9.26
C ARG A 124 -29.71 -8.01 -9.38
N ALA A 125 -29.04 -6.98 -9.91
CA ALA A 125 -27.61 -7.04 -10.19
C ALA A 125 -27.01 -5.65 -10.38
N PHE A 126 -25.69 -5.56 -10.16
CA PHE A 126 -24.89 -4.43 -10.57
C PHE A 126 -24.50 -4.56 -12.04
N THR A 127 -24.66 -3.48 -12.78
CA THR A 127 -24.13 -3.31 -14.14
C THR A 127 -22.93 -2.38 -14.07
N VAL A 128 -21.76 -2.89 -14.46
CA VAL A 128 -20.48 -2.19 -14.40
C VAL A 128 -19.96 -1.96 -15.81
N HIS A 129 -19.85 -0.68 -16.18
CA HIS A 129 -19.42 -0.25 -17.50
C HIS A 129 -17.94 0.11 -17.49
N SER A 130 -17.15 -0.57 -18.29
CA SER A 130 -15.81 -0.14 -18.69
C SER A 130 -15.84 0.45 -20.10
N GLN A 131 -14.76 1.09 -20.51
CA GLN A 131 -14.63 1.67 -21.86
C GLN A 131 -14.97 0.71 -23.00
N ASN A 132 -14.68 -0.57 -22.81
CA ASN A 132 -14.76 -1.57 -23.88
C ASN A 132 -15.80 -2.67 -23.63
N GLN A 133 -16.34 -2.78 -22.42
CA GLN A 133 -17.14 -3.93 -22.03
C GLN A 133 -18.06 -3.62 -20.84
N THR A 134 -19.20 -4.30 -20.79
CA THR A 134 -20.13 -4.27 -19.66
C THR A 134 -20.10 -5.60 -18.91
N TYR A 135 -20.05 -5.51 -17.57
CA TYR A 135 -20.05 -6.65 -16.66
C TYR A 135 -21.29 -6.63 -15.78
N LEU A 136 -21.80 -7.81 -15.46
CA LEU A 136 -22.93 -7.98 -14.53
C LEU A 136 -22.47 -8.74 -13.28
N ALA A 137 -22.84 -8.29 -12.10
CA ALA A 137 -22.47 -8.93 -10.84
C ALA A 137 -23.57 -8.86 -9.80
N LYS A 138 -23.66 -9.89 -8.95
CA LYS A 138 -24.58 -9.91 -7.79
C LYS A 138 -24.05 -9.04 -6.65
N ASN A 139 -22.72 -9.01 -6.47
CA ASN A 139 -22.04 -8.29 -5.41
C ASN A 139 -20.85 -7.53 -5.98
N LEU A 140 -20.53 -6.36 -5.39
CA LEU A 140 -19.36 -5.56 -5.70
C LEU A 140 -18.45 -5.40 -4.50
N VAL A 141 -17.13 -5.41 -4.76
CA VAL A 141 -16.09 -4.95 -3.84
C VAL A 141 -15.34 -3.79 -4.49
N ILE A 142 -15.38 -2.61 -3.88
CA ILE A 142 -14.74 -1.40 -4.41
C ILE A 142 -13.44 -1.17 -3.65
N GLY A 143 -12.31 -1.41 -4.31
CA GLY A 143 -10.95 -1.28 -3.77
C GLY A 143 -10.10 -0.32 -4.61
N THR A 144 -10.62 0.88 -4.90
CA THR A 144 -9.98 1.87 -5.78
C THR A 144 -8.79 2.59 -5.15
N GLY A 145 -8.51 2.33 -3.86
CA GLY A 145 -7.37 2.90 -3.15
C GLY A 145 -7.57 4.38 -2.77
N ILE A 146 -6.45 5.08 -2.62
CA ILE A 146 -6.40 6.49 -2.22
C ILE A 146 -5.94 7.37 -3.38
N THR A 147 -6.36 8.63 -3.37
CA THR A 147 -5.87 9.66 -4.28
C THR A 147 -4.77 10.47 -3.58
N PRO A 148 -3.64 10.74 -4.24
CA PRO A 148 -2.60 11.62 -3.70
C PRO A 148 -3.17 12.98 -3.31
N ASN A 149 -2.84 13.45 -2.12
CA ASN A 149 -3.26 14.75 -1.64
C ASN A 149 -2.10 15.75 -1.73
N THR A 150 -2.16 16.63 -2.72
CA THR A 150 -1.23 17.74 -2.86
C THR A 150 -1.86 18.99 -2.26
N PRO A 151 -1.18 19.68 -1.31
CA PRO A 151 -1.68 20.93 -0.73
C PRO A 151 -2.02 21.98 -1.79
N ASP A 152 -3.11 22.72 -1.58
CA ASP A 152 -3.62 23.68 -2.58
C ASP A 152 -2.58 24.72 -3.00
N PHE A 153 -1.76 25.19 -2.05
CA PHE A 153 -0.71 26.17 -2.33
C PHE A 153 0.42 25.65 -3.24
N LEU A 154 0.47 24.35 -3.53
CA LEU A 154 1.44 23.75 -4.45
C LEU A 154 0.86 23.42 -5.82
N LYS A 155 -0.46 23.40 -5.96
CA LYS A 155 -1.14 22.98 -7.22
C LYS A 155 -0.84 23.87 -8.42
N HIS A 156 -0.39 25.10 -8.20
CA HIS A 156 0.00 26.05 -9.26
C HIS A 156 1.43 25.83 -9.77
N LEU A 157 2.24 25.01 -9.07
CA LEU A 157 3.61 24.75 -9.48
C LEU A 157 3.66 23.74 -10.64
N PRO A 158 4.61 23.91 -11.58
CA PRO A 158 4.80 22.93 -12.65
C PRO A 158 5.10 21.53 -12.10
N THR A 159 4.51 20.53 -12.71
CA THR A 159 4.66 19.12 -12.29
C THR A 159 6.11 18.62 -12.37
N GLU A 160 6.93 19.22 -13.23
CA GLU A 160 8.37 18.93 -13.34
C GLU A 160 9.15 19.38 -12.09
N LYS A 161 8.63 20.39 -11.38
CA LYS A 161 9.27 20.97 -10.17
C LYS A 161 8.63 20.53 -8.87
N CYS A 162 7.36 20.11 -8.92
CA CYS A 162 6.61 19.70 -7.73
C CYS A 162 5.76 18.49 -8.04
N PHE A 163 5.99 17.40 -7.34
CA PHE A 163 5.25 16.14 -7.50
C PHE A 163 5.04 15.44 -6.15
N HIS A 164 4.05 14.57 -6.11
CA HIS A 164 3.73 13.83 -4.91
C HIS A 164 4.74 12.71 -4.66
N SER A 165 4.97 12.35 -3.39
CA SER A 165 5.89 11.27 -2.97
C SER A 165 5.64 9.93 -3.68
N ASN A 166 4.38 9.61 -4.02
CA ASN A 166 4.06 8.38 -4.74
C ASN A 166 4.63 8.28 -6.17
N GLU A 167 5.24 9.36 -6.67
CA GLU A 167 5.90 9.41 -7.98
C GLU A 167 7.43 9.46 -7.85
N TYR A 168 7.97 9.51 -6.63
CA TYR A 168 9.38 9.80 -6.38
C TYR A 168 10.33 8.87 -7.15
N MET A 169 10.21 7.55 -7.01
CA MET A 169 11.08 6.60 -7.70
C MET A 169 10.93 6.63 -9.23
N MET A 170 9.75 7.01 -9.74
CA MET A 170 9.51 7.15 -11.18
C MET A 170 10.11 8.45 -11.73
N ARG A 171 10.25 9.47 -10.89
CA ARG A 171 10.80 10.80 -11.24
C ARG A 171 12.20 11.04 -10.67
N ARG A 172 12.78 10.05 -10.00
CA ARG A 172 14.12 10.14 -9.42
C ARG A 172 15.14 10.46 -10.50
N GLN A 173 15.88 11.52 -10.27
CA GLN A 173 16.88 12.04 -11.20
C GLN A 173 18.14 12.43 -10.42
N ASP A 174 19.16 12.90 -11.11
CA ASP A 174 20.31 13.55 -10.47
C ASP A 174 19.89 14.92 -9.88
N PHE A 175 20.09 15.06 -8.57
CA PHE A 175 19.81 16.27 -7.82
C PHE A 175 21.06 17.11 -7.56
N SER A 176 22.20 16.81 -8.21
CA SER A 176 23.47 17.57 -8.07
C SER A 176 23.26 19.06 -8.29
N GLY A 177 23.75 19.87 -7.36
CA GLY A 177 23.64 21.33 -7.39
C GLY A 177 22.20 21.88 -7.24
N LYS A 178 21.23 21.03 -6.87
CA LYS A 178 19.85 21.48 -6.70
C LYS A 178 19.51 21.70 -5.22
N ARG A 179 18.65 22.66 -4.97
CA ARG A 179 17.99 22.87 -3.67
C ARG A 179 16.68 22.16 -3.66
N ILE A 180 16.53 21.19 -2.79
CA ILE A 180 15.36 20.31 -2.71
C ILE A 180 14.54 20.64 -1.45
N VAL A 181 13.23 20.68 -1.61
CA VAL A 181 12.29 20.84 -0.50
C VAL A 181 11.41 19.59 -0.42
N VAL A 182 11.41 18.94 0.72
CA VAL A 182 10.51 17.84 1.04
C VAL A 182 9.41 18.38 1.98
N ILE A 183 8.14 18.23 1.59
CA ILE A 183 7.02 18.71 2.39
C ILE A 183 6.26 17.53 2.97
N GLY A 184 6.32 17.36 4.29
CA GLY A 184 5.68 16.30 5.04
C GLY A 184 6.64 15.52 5.94
N GLY A 185 6.40 15.58 7.26
CA GLY A 185 7.20 14.90 8.30
C GLY A 185 6.70 13.49 8.65
N GLY A 186 6.08 12.78 7.72
CA GLY A 186 5.73 11.36 7.87
C GLY A 186 6.81 10.44 7.29
N GLN A 187 6.60 9.11 7.41
CA GLN A 187 7.56 8.09 6.96
C GLN A 187 8.04 8.34 5.52
N SER A 188 7.13 8.57 4.57
CA SER A 188 7.48 8.80 3.16
C SER A 188 8.39 10.02 2.95
N GLY A 189 8.14 11.12 3.66
CA GLY A 189 8.97 12.32 3.55
C GLY A 189 10.38 12.09 4.08
N ILE A 190 10.51 11.41 5.21
CA ILE A 190 11.80 11.07 5.81
C ILE A 190 12.59 10.10 4.93
N GLU A 191 11.95 9.06 4.40
CA GLU A 191 12.61 8.11 3.49
C GLU A 191 13.13 8.78 2.22
N ILE A 192 12.36 9.69 1.62
CA ILE A 192 12.78 10.47 0.46
C ILE A 192 13.97 11.38 0.80
N LEU A 193 13.91 12.07 1.94
CA LEU A 193 15.01 12.92 2.40
C LEU A 193 16.30 12.11 2.57
N LEU A 194 16.22 10.97 3.27
CA LEU A 194 17.34 10.05 3.48
C LEU A 194 17.90 9.53 2.16
N ASP A 195 17.04 9.13 1.22
CA ASP A 195 17.46 8.66 -0.11
C ASP A 195 18.20 9.77 -0.89
N ILE A 196 17.69 10.99 -0.91
CA ILE A 196 18.32 12.11 -1.61
C ILE A 196 19.72 12.38 -1.05
N VAL A 197 19.83 12.53 0.27
CA VAL A 197 21.10 12.87 0.92
C VAL A 197 22.14 11.77 0.70
N LYS A 198 21.76 10.51 0.76
CA LYS A 198 22.67 9.37 0.57
C LYS A 198 23.05 9.14 -0.90
N SER A 199 22.08 9.29 -1.80
CA SER A 199 22.29 8.95 -3.20
C SER A 199 22.86 10.10 -4.03
N CYS A 200 22.81 11.32 -3.53
CA CYS A 200 23.29 12.52 -4.20
C CYS A 200 24.15 13.40 -3.27
N PRO A 201 25.41 13.04 -3.01
CA PRO A 201 26.29 13.81 -2.11
C PRO A 201 26.57 15.24 -2.58
N SER A 202 26.33 15.56 -3.84
CA SER A 202 26.51 16.88 -4.46
C SER A 202 25.22 17.70 -4.52
N VAL A 203 24.14 17.29 -3.84
CA VAL A 203 22.95 18.14 -3.67
C VAL A 203 23.32 19.41 -2.90
N GLU A 204 22.85 20.57 -3.36
CA GLU A 204 23.21 21.84 -2.71
C GLU A 204 22.58 21.93 -1.30
N SER A 205 21.31 21.58 -1.19
CA SER A 205 20.60 21.51 0.11
C SER A 205 19.34 20.67 0.01
N VAL A 206 18.97 20.02 1.14
CA VAL A 206 17.68 19.35 1.31
C VAL A 206 17.02 19.90 2.55
N VAL A 207 15.81 20.44 2.41
CA VAL A 207 15.04 21.06 3.51
C VAL A 207 13.74 20.29 3.70
N LEU A 208 13.45 19.90 4.94
CA LEU A 208 12.19 19.27 5.30
C LEU A 208 11.23 20.31 5.93
N PHE A 209 10.07 20.48 5.33
CA PHE A 209 8.98 21.26 5.95
C PHE A 209 7.93 20.31 6.54
N THR A 210 7.64 20.50 7.82
CA THR A 210 6.60 19.74 8.52
C THR A 210 5.72 20.68 9.35
N ARG A 211 4.45 20.35 9.51
CA ARG A 211 3.52 21.04 10.42
C ARG A 211 3.63 20.56 11.86
N ARG A 212 4.37 19.47 12.07
CA ARG A 212 4.57 18.88 13.40
C ARG A 212 5.66 19.65 14.16
N ASN A 213 5.51 19.76 15.45
CA ASN A 213 6.51 20.37 16.31
C ASN A 213 7.77 19.49 16.43
N SER A 214 7.62 18.17 16.29
CA SER A 214 8.72 17.22 16.26
C SER A 214 8.40 16.05 15.31
N LEU A 215 9.41 15.22 15.01
CA LEU A 215 9.25 13.96 14.31
C LEU A 215 9.03 12.86 15.36
N GLU A 216 7.80 12.36 15.41
CA GLU A 216 7.40 11.37 16.40
C GLU A 216 7.62 9.94 15.89
N VAL A 217 8.04 9.07 16.79
CA VAL A 217 8.21 7.64 16.52
C VAL A 217 6.84 6.98 16.22
N LEU A 218 6.81 6.09 15.25
CA LEU A 218 5.69 5.16 15.08
C LEU A 218 5.60 4.26 16.31
N ASP A 219 4.41 4.21 16.92
CA ASP A 219 4.15 3.28 18.02
C ASP A 219 3.75 1.92 17.44
N ASP A 220 4.71 1.00 17.42
CA ASP A 220 4.60 -0.37 16.94
C ASP A 220 4.67 -1.41 18.08
N SER A 221 4.38 -0.95 19.30
CA SER A 221 4.33 -1.84 20.47
C SER A 221 3.32 -2.97 20.29
N PRO A 222 3.53 -4.14 20.95
CA PRO A 222 2.64 -5.30 20.78
C PRO A 222 1.16 -4.98 21.03
N PHE A 223 0.84 -4.16 22.05
CA PHE A 223 -0.55 -3.79 22.35
C PHE A 223 -1.15 -2.82 21.32
N ILE A 224 -0.36 -1.92 20.74
CA ILE A 224 -0.81 -1.04 19.66
C ILE A 224 -1.08 -1.86 18.39
N ASN A 225 -0.29 -2.91 18.14
CA ASN A 225 -0.51 -3.79 17.00
C ASN A 225 -1.84 -4.57 17.06
N GLU A 226 -2.48 -4.69 18.22
CA GLU A 226 -3.84 -5.24 18.36
C GLU A 226 -4.91 -4.36 17.68
N PHE A 227 -4.66 -3.06 17.50
CA PHE A 227 -5.58 -2.17 16.77
C PHE A 227 -5.73 -2.53 15.29
N PHE A 228 -4.82 -3.33 14.76
CA PHE A 228 -4.86 -3.82 13.38
C PHE A 228 -5.38 -5.26 13.28
N SER A 229 -6.25 -5.66 14.20
CA SER A 229 -6.93 -6.96 14.20
C SER A 229 -8.39 -6.85 13.73
N PRO A 230 -8.98 -7.94 13.20
CA PRO A 230 -10.41 -7.98 12.86
C PRO A 230 -11.32 -7.69 14.04
N ASP A 231 -10.96 -8.17 15.24
CA ASP A 231 -11.76 -7.97 16.46
C ASP A 231 -11.80 -6.50 16.84
N TYR A 232 -10.66 -5.80 16.75
CA TYR A 232 -10.63 -4.37 16.99
C TYR A 232 -11.43 -3.58 15.93
N ALA A 233 -11.33 -3.96 14.67
CA ALA A 233 -12.12 -3.33 13.60
C ALA A 233 -13.63 -3.50 13.86
N HIS A 234 -14.06 -4.69 14.31
CA HIS A 234 -15.45 -4.94 14.66
C HIS A 234 -15.91 -4.14 15.90
N TYR A 235 -15.07 -4.05 16.92
CA TYR A 235 -15.31 -3.18 18.08
C TYR A 235 -15.45 -1.72 17.65
N PHE A 236 -14.48 -1.19 16.90
CA PHE A 236 -14.46 0.20 16.45
C PHE A 236 -15.69 0.55 15.59
N TYR A 237 -16.12 -0.37 14.72
CA TYR A 237 -17.29 -0.17 13.88
C TYR A 237 -18.57 0.11 14.68
N LYS A 238 -18.75 -0.52 15.84
CA LYS A 238 -19.93 -0.38 16.72
C LYS A 238 -19.98 0.91 17.53
N LEU A 239 -18.88 1.63 17.63
CA LEU A 239 -18.80 2.86 18.40
C LEU A 239 -19.57 4.00 17.74
N ASP A 240 -20.01 4.97 18.54
CA ASP A 240 -20.57 6.21 18.05
C ASP A 240 -19.46 7.13 17.44
N SER A 241 -19.89 8.19 16.75
CA SER A 241 -18.97 9.09 16.05
C SER A 241 -18.04 9.86 16.99
N LEU A 242 -18.47 10.19 18.21
CA LEU A 242 -17.65 10.91 19.19
C LEU A 242 -16.55 10.01 19.75
N GLN A 243 -16.90 8.78 20.11
CA GLN A 243 -15.96 7.77 20.58
C GLN A 243 -14.93 7.44 19.50
N LYS A 244 -15.37 7.24 18.24
CA LYS A 244 -14.47 7.01 17.08
C LYS A 244 -13.46 8.15 16.93
N LYS A 245 -13.93 9.39 16.97
CA LYS A 245 -13.05 10.56 16.86
C LYS A 245 -12.00 10.59 17.97
N LYS A 246 -12.43 10.40 19.24
CA LYS A 246 -11.53 10.37 20.38
C LYS A 246 -10.45 9.29 20.26
N ILE A 247 -10.84 8.10 19.83
CA ILE A 247 -9.91 6.98 19.63
C ILE A 247 -8.91 7.28 18.51
N VAL A 248 -9.36 7.79 17.37
CA VAL A 248 -8.46 8.15 16.26
C VAL A 248 -7.43 9.21 16.69
N ASP A 249 -7.88 10.22 17.45
CA ASP A 249 -6.97 11.26 17.95
C ASP A 249 -5.94 10.69 18.95
N GLN A 250 -6.33 9.75 19.81
CA GLN A 250 -5.43 9.10 20.78
C GLN A 250 -4.45 8.12 20.13
N GLN A 251 -4.88 7.45 19.06
CA GLN A 251 -4.09 6.41 18.38
C GLN A 251 -3.31 6.95 17.17
N LYS A 252 -3.17 8.25 17.06
CA LYS A 252 -2.55 8.89 15.91
C LYS A 252 -1.19 8.30 15.54
N PHE A 253 -0.34 8.02 16.51
CA PHE A 253 1.02 7.51 16.26
C PHE A 253 1.08 6.00 15.98
N ALA A 254 -0.03 5.28 16.09
CA ALA A 254 -0.12 3.91 15.59
C ALA A 254 0.03 3.83 14.05
N SER A 255 -0.22 4.94 13.33
CA SER A 255 -0.14 5.00 11.86
C SER A 255 0.66 6.18 11.31
N ASP A 256 0.74 7.29 12.06
CA ASP A 256 1.28 8.56 11.55
C ASP A 256 2.75 8.82 11.96
N GLY A 257 3.36 7.93 12.72
CA GLY A 257 4.74 8.05 13.16
C GLY A 257 5.77 7.75 12.06
N VAL A 258 7.03 7.94 12.41
CA VAL A 258 8.20 7.58 11.60
C VAL A 258 8.91 6.40 12.25
N SER A 259 9.40 5.43 11.47
CA SER A 259 10.12 4.30 12.04
C SER A 259 11.34 4.77 12.85
N ARG A 260 11.59 4.13 13.98
CA ARG A 260 12.73 4.45 14.85
C ARG A 260 14.05 4.44 14.09
N ASN A 261 14.22 3.45 13.21
CA ASN A 261 15.45 3.32 12.42
C ASN A 261 15.66 4.51 11.50
N SER A 262 14.61 4.99 10.81
CA SER A 262 14.69 6.17 9.95
C SER A 262 15.01 7.44 10.74
N LEU A 263 14.51 7.57 11.98
CA LEU A 263 14.83 8.72 12.84
C LEU A 263 16.28 8.68 13.34
N ILE A 264 16.79 7.50 13.74
CA ILE A 264 18.19 7.33 14.13
C ILE A 264 19.10 7.68 12.95
N GLU A 265 18.80 7.16 11.79
CA GLU A 265 19.57 7.41 10.59
C GLU A 265 19.60 8.91 10.22
N LEU A 266 18.44 9.59 10.36
CA LEU A 266 18.34 11.03 10.10
C LEU A 266 19.24 11.86 11.04
N VAL A 267 19.41 11.45 12.29
CA VAL A 267 20.27 12.14 13.27
C VAL A 267 21.76 11.86 13.02
N GLN A 268 22.08 10.75 12.36
CA GLN A 268 23.46 10.36 12.04
C GLN A 268 24.01 11.02 10.77
N LEU A 269 23.15 11.67 9.96
CA LEU A 269 23.56 12.47 8.80
C LEU A 269 24.17 13.79 9.20
#